data_84187d6498bbb8e860d68e47276ef427
#
_entry.id   84187d6498bbb8e860d68e47276ef427
#
_cell.length_a   1.000
_cell.length_b   1.000
_cell.length_c   1.000
_cell.angle_alpha   90.00
_cell.angle_beta   90.00
_cell.angle_gamma   90.00
#
_symmetry.space_group_name_H-M   'P 1'
#
loop_
_entity.id
_entity.type
_entity.pdbx_description
1 polymer ?
#
loop_
_entity_poly.entity_id
_entity_poly.type
_entity_poly.pdbx_seq_one_letter_code
_entity_poly.pdbx_strand_id
1 'polypeptide(L)'
;MKEISAGGVVYRNFEGRQQIQLIQDRYGKITLPKGKMEPGETVKETALREIREETGITGRIVKPLDVIRYQYHLPRVGLVHKEVHYYLVEAEGGTLKPQVEEIRGVEWLEVPDAAYRQRKNGYANNDSILHKALWELGYDEKGMKRNDGNH
;
A
#
# COMPACT_ATOMS: atom_id res chain seq x y z
N MET A 1 5.17 23.35 8.41
CA MET A 1 3.97 22.51 8.63
C MET A 1 4.30 21.06 8.36
N LYS A 2 3.78 20.18 9.16
CA LYS A 2 4.01 18.74 9.00
C LYS A 2 2.69 18.05 8.64
N GLU A 3 2.74 17.17 7.63
CA GLU A 3 1.57 16.42 7.19
C GLU A 3 1.88 14.93 7.24
N ILE A 4 1.01 14.16 7.88
CA ILE A 4 1.20 12.71 8.03
C ILE A 4 0.09 11.98 7.28
N SER A 5 0.51 11.00 6.48
CA SER A 5 -0.40 10.06 5.83
C SER A 5 0.03 8.64 6.18
N ALA A 6 -0.87 7.71 6.02
CA ALA A 6 -0.56 6.30 6.25
C ALA A 6 -1.36 5.42 5.30
N GLY A 7 -0.81 4.27 5.02
CA GLY A 7 -1.43 3.28 4.18
C GLY A 7 -0.66 1.98 4.23
N GLY A 8 -0.79 1.15 3.20
CA GLY A 8 -0.11 -0.11 3.25
C GLY A 8 -0.16 -0.95 2.00
N VAL A 9 0.58 -2.04 2.06
CA VAL A 9 0.49 -3.13 1.11
C VAL A 9 -0.39 -4.18 1.75
N VAL A 10 -1.52 -4.47 1.13
CA VAL A 10 -2.51 -5.40 1.66
C VAL A 10 -2.39 -6.73 0.93
N TYR A 11 -2.34 -7.81 1.68
CA TYR A 11 -2.31 -9.14 1.11
C TYR A 11 -3.39 -10.02 1.72
N ARG A 12 -3.69 -11.10 1.02
CA ARG A 12 -4.57 -12.14 1.53
C ARG A 12 -4.03 -13.53 1.16
N ASN A 13 -4.48 -14.53 1.91
CA ASN A 13 -4.25 -15.92 1.56
C ASN A 13 -5.54 -16.42 0.92
N PHE A 14 -5.45 -16.88 -0.33
CA PHE A 14 -6.62 -17.29 -1.09
C PHE A 14 -6.32 -18.60 -1.80
N GLU A 15 -7.06 -19.64 -1.45
CA GLU A 15 -6.89 -20.98 -2.03
C GLU A 15 -5.44 -21.46 -2.01
N GLY A 16 -4.76 -21.26 -0.88
CA GLY A 16 -3.38 -21.71 -0.68
C GLY A 16 -2.33 -20.82 -1.29
N ARG A 17 -2.71 -19.68 -1.87
CA ARG A 17 -1.78 -18.73 -2.47
C ARG A 17 -1.95 -17.36 -1.87
N GLN A 18 -0.88 -16.58 -1.88
CA GLN A 18 -0.95 -15.19 -1.44
C GLN A 18 -1.22 -14.28 -2.63
N GLN A 19 -2.07 -13.30 -2.40
CA GLN A 19 -2.39 -12.28 -3.39
C GLN A 19 -2.16 -10.90 -2.79
N ILE A 20 -1.77 -9.97 -3.64
CA ILE A 20 -1.48 -8.59 -3.27
C ILE A 20 -2.56 -7.69 -3.85
N GLN A 21 -3.03 -6.74 -3.04
CA GLN A 21 -3.96 -5.73 -3.51
C GLN A 21 -3.20 -4.60 -4.19
N LEU A 22 -3.62 -4.23 -5.39
CA LEU A 22 -3.13 -3.03 -6.06
C LEU A 22 -4.31 -2.16 -6.49
N ILE A 23 -4.07 -0.87 -6.48
CA ILE A 23 -5.05 0.14 -6.89
C ILE A 23 -4.62 0.71 -8.24
N GLN A 24 -5.58 0.95 -9.11
CA GLN A 24 -5.37 1.76 -10.31
C GLN A 24 -6.03 3.11 -10.07
N ASP A 25 -5.25 4.18 -10.16
CA ASP A 25 -5.78 5.51 -9.95
C ASP A 25 -6.48 6.06 -11.21
N ARG A 26 -6.99 7.28 -11.13
CA ARG A 26 -7.71 7.90 -12.25
C ARG A 26 -6.85 8.13 -13.49
N TYR A 27 -5.54 8.12 -13.35
CA TYR A 27 -4.60 8.25 -14.47
C TYR A 27 -4.18 6.91 -15.06
N GLY A 28 -4.74 5.81 -14.55
CA GLY A 28 -4.39 4.46 -14.98
C GLY A 28 -3.10 3.93 -14.36
N LYS A 29 -2.51 4.63 -13.41
CA LYS A 29 -1.27 4.19 -12.77
C LYS A 29 -1.56 3.30 -11.56
N ILE A 30 -0.64 2.38 -11.32
CA ILE A 30 -0.73 1.48 -10.18
C ILE A 30 -0.18 2.17 -8.93
N THR A 31 -0.92 2.07 -7.84
CA THR A 31 -0.55 2.70 -6.58
C THR A 31 -1.04 1.86 -5.39
N LEU A 32 -0.74 2.34 -4.19
CA LEU A 32 -1.09 1.71 -2.93
C LEU A 32 -2.11 2.59 -2.19
N PRO A 33 -3.03 1.99 -1.42
CA PRO A 33 -3.99 2.79 -0.65
C PRO A 33 -3.28 3.56 0.46
N LYS A 34 -3.60 4.83 0.59
CA LYS A 34 -3.08 5.69 1.65
C LYS A 34 -3.88 6.98 1.72
N GLY A 35 -3.79 7.66 2.82
CA GLY A 35 -4.39 8.98 2.96
C GLY A 35 -3.99 9.66 4.26
N LYS A 36 -4.52 10.86 4.46
CA LYS A 36 -4.13 11.76 5.54
C LYS A 36 -4.68 11.33 6.88
N MET A 37 -3.85 11.49 7.90
CA MET A 37 -4.25 11.25 9.29
C MET A 37 -5.26 12.30 9.73
N GLU A 38 -6.32 11.84 10.37
CA GLU A 38 -7.33 12.72 10.94
C GLU A 38 -7.03 12.99 12.42
N PRO A 39 -7.53 14.11 12.97
CA PRO A 39 -7.32 14.40 14.39
C PRO A 39 -7.82 13.24 15.28
N GLY A 40 -7.00 12.88 16.26
CA GLY A 40 -7.33 11.82 17.20
C GLY A 40 -6.99 10.42 16.76
N GLU A 41 -6.54 10.24 15.51
CA GLU A 41 -6.12 8.92 15.02
C GLU A 41 -4.65 8.67 15.32
N THR A 42 -4.32 7.38 15.55
CA THR A 42 -2.93 6.95 15.46
C THR A 42 -2.58 6.71 14.00
N VAL A 43 -1.29 6.62 13.71
CA VAL A 43 -0.84 6.36 12.34
C VAL A 43 -1.36 5.02 11.83
N LYS A 44 -1.37 3.99 12.68
CA LYS A 44 -1.90 2.67 12.31
C LYS A 44 -3.40 2.70 12.03
N GLU A 45 -4.16 3.44 12.85
CA GLU A 45 -5.59 3.62 12.62
C GLU A 45 -5.86 4.32 11.29
N THR A 46 -5.04 5.31 10.96
CA THR A 46 -5.14 6.00 9.67
C THR A 46 -4.94 5.04 8.52
N ALA A 47 -3.90 4.20 8.60
CA ALA A 47 -3.62 3.23 7.55
C ALA A 47 -4.82 2.30 7.32
N LEU A 48 -5.38 1.74 8.39
CA LEU A 48 -6.49 0.80 8.28
C LEU A 48 -7.77 1.48 7.79
N ARG A 49 -8.03 2.70 8.23
CA ARG A 49 -9.20 3.46 7.78
C ARG A 49 -9.10 3.80 6.30
N GLU A 50 -7.95 4.30 5.85
CA GLU A 50 -7.76 4.66 4.44
C GLU A 50 -7.84 3.45 3.52
N ILE A 51 -7.29 2.32 3.94
CA ILE A 51 -7.40 1.08 3.18
C ILE A 51 -8.87 0.70 3.02
N ARG A 52 -9.64 0.75 4.09
CA ARG A 52 -11.05 0.42 4.02
C ARG A 52 -11.84 1.42 3.17
N GLU A 53 -11.57 2.72 3.32
CA GLU A 53 -12.27 3.74 2.54
C GLU A 53 -11.98 3.65 1.05
N GLU A 54 -10.74 3.37 0.68
CA GLU A 54 -10.35 3.34 -0.73
C GLU A 54 -10.64 2.00 -1.41
N THR A 55 -10.64 0.90 -0.67
CA THR A 55 -10.67 -0.43 -1.27
C THR A 55 -11.81 -1.33 -0.80
N GLY A 56 -12.47 -0.99 0.28
CA GLY A 56 -13.52 -1.85 0.85
C GLY A 56 -13.01 -2.96 1.75
N ILE A 57 -11.70 -3.05 1.96
CA ILE A 57 -11.10 -4.15 2.72
C ILE A 57 -10.79 -3.72 4.14
N THR A 58 -11.20 -4.55 5.11
CA THR A 58 -10.76 -4.42 6.50
C THR A 58 -9.54 -5.31 6.71
N GLY A 59 -8.57 -4.81 7.43
CA GLY A 59 -7.33 -5.54 7.65
C GLY A 59 -6.75 -5.33 9.03
N ARG A 60 -5.65 -6.02 9.30
CA ARG A 60 -4.88 -5.82 10.52
C ARG A 60 -3.43 -5.54 10.17
N ILE A 61 -2.81 -4.70 10.98
CA ILE A 61 -1.39 -4.37 10.82
C ILE A 61 -0.55 -5.61 11.16
N VAL A 62 0.34 -5.97 10.24
CA VAL A 62 1.30 -7.05 10.48
C VAL A 62 2.61 -6.46 10.97
N LYS A 63 3.14 -5.48 10.25
CA LYS A 63 4.37 -4.80 10.65
C LYS A 63 4.58 -3.53 9.84
N PRO A 64 5.39 -2.59 10.33
CA PRO A 64 5.76 -1.43 9.51
C PRO A 64 6.71 -1.83 8.39
N LEU A 65 6.60 -1.16 7.26
CA LEU A 65 7.48 -1.37 6.11
C LEU A 65 8.48 -0.23 5.98
N ASP A 66 8.00 1.00 5.90
CA ASP A 66 8.88 2.17 5.74
C ASP A 66 8.11 3.45 5.97
N VAL A 67 8.85 4.54 6.07
CA VAL A 67 8.31 5.90 6.10
C VAL A 67 8.99 6.68 4.98
N ILE A 68 8.19 7.19 4.05
CA ILE A 68 8.69 8.04 2.97
C ILE A 68 8.52 9.49 3.40
N ARG A 69 9.59 10.27 3.30
CA ARG A 69 9.58 11.68 3.69
C ARG A 69 9.94 12.54 2.49
N TYR A 70 9.20 13.62 2.29
CA TYR A 70 9.53 14.60 1.28
C TYR A 70 8.94 15.95 1.67
N GLN A 71 9.33 17.00 0.94
CA GLN A 71 8.87 18.35 1.18
C GLN A 71 8.21 18.87 -0.08
N TYR A 72 7.23 19.73 0.11
CA TYR A 72 6.64 20.47 -1.00
C TYR A 72 6.17 21.83 -0.51
N HIS A 73 5.94 22.74 -1.44
CA HIS A 73 5.58 24.10 -1.14
C HIS A 73 4.12 24.36 -1.52
N LEU A 74 3.33 24.82 -0.55
CA LEU A 74 1.95 25.21 -0.80
C LEU A 74 1.85 26.73 -0.80
N PRO A 75 1.13 27.33 -1.79
CA PRO A 75 0.85 28.76 -1.76
C PRO A 75 0.15 29.13 -0.44
N ARG A 76 0.55 30.26 0.15
CA ARG A 76 -0.01 30.80 1.40
C ARG A 76 0.28 30.02 2.66
N VAL A 77 0.78 28.81 2.57
CA VAL A 77 1.14 27.98 3.73
C VAL A 77 2.65 27.95 3.91
N GLY A 78 3.39 27.80 2.81
CA GLY A 78 4.83 27.68 2.82
C GLY A 78 5.27 26.23 2.71
N LEU A 79 6.42 25.92 3.30
CA LEU A 79 7.02 24.59 3.21
C LEU A 79 6.25 23.58 4.04
N VAL A 80 5.92 22.46 3.42
CA VAL A 80 5.23 21.35 4.08
C VAL A 80 6.16 20.14 4.11
N HIS A 81 6.33 19.56 5.30
CA HIS A 81 7.10 18.34 5.50
C HIS A 81 6.11 17.18 5.53
N LYS A 82 6.18 16.31 4.53
CA LYS A 82 5.26 15.18 4.38
C LYS A 82 5.92 13.88 4.82
N GLU A 83 5.20 13.10 5.64
CA GLU A 83 5.57 11.73 5.96
C GLU A 83 4.46 10.80 5.53
N VAL A 84 4.80 9.71 4.85
CA VAL A 84 3.85 8.67 4.50
C VAL A 84 4.34 7.37 5.13
N HIS A 85 3.54 6.83 6.06
CA HIS A 85 3.86 5.60 6.77
C HIS A 85 3.19 4.43 6.09
N TYR A 86 3.97 3.43 5.67
CA TYR A 86 3.44 2.24 5.02
C TYR A 86 3.60 1.01 5.90
N TYR A 87 2.55 0.21 5.95
CA TYR A 87 2.51 -1.03 6.73
C TYR A 87 2.21 -2.21 5.83
N LEU A 88 2.66 -3.39 6.28
CA LEU A 88 2.18 -4.66 5.72
C LEU A 88 0.88 -4.98 6.45
N VAL A 89 -0.18 -5.22 5.70
CA VAL A 89 -1.52 -5.40 6.23
C VAL A 89 -2.11 -6.70 5.70
N GLU A 90 -2.65 -7.53 6.60
CA GLU A 90 -3.36 -8.73 6.20
C GLU A 90 -4.86 -8.47 6.14
N ALA A 91 -5.47 -8.80 5.01
CA ALA A 91 -6.91 -8.65 4.84
C ALA A 91 -7.66 -9.61 5.77
N GLU A 92 -8.66 -9.08 6.47
CA GLU A 92 -9.51 -9.87 7.37
C GLU A 92 -10.93 -10.00 6.86
N GLY A 93 -11.37 -9.10 6.00
CA GLY A 93 -12.73 -9.15 5.50
C GLY A 93 -13.00 -8.04 4.50
N GLY A 94 -14.24 -7.97 4.07
CA GLY A 94 -14.69 -6.99 3.10
C GLY A 94 -14.61 -7.51 1.67
N THR A 95 -15.10 -6.68 0.77
CA THR A 95 -15.12 -6.98 -0.66
C THR A 95 -14.48 -5.82 -1.39
N LEU A 96 -13.63 -6.11 -2.39
CA LEU A 96 -12.99 -5.07 -3.17
C LEU A 96 -14.02 -4.14 -3.80
N LYS A 97 -13.87 -2.85 -3.53
CA LYS A 97 -14.76 -1.82 -4.02
C LYS A 97 -14.00 -0.52 -4.08
N PRO A 98 -13.76 0.05 -5.27
CA PRO A 98 -13.18 1.39 -5.33
C PRO A 98 -14.21 2.36 -4.75
N GLN A 99 -13.86 3.04 -3.67
CA GLN A 99 -14.83 3.83 -2.91
C GLN A 99 -14.64 5.33 -3.03
N VAL A 100 -13.61 5.77 -3.74
CA VAL A 100 -13.39 7.19 -4.00
C VAL A 100 -13.23 7.41 -5.49
N GLU A 101 -13.57 8.62 -5.95
CA GLU A 101 -13.57 8.94 -7.38
C GLU A 101 -12.19 8.82 -8.03
N GLU A 102 -11.13 9.04 -7.28
CA GLU A 102 -9.77 8.96 -7.79
C GLU A 102 -9.30 7.54 -8.03
N ILE A 103 -10.06 6.54 -7.56
CA ILE A 103 -9.69 5.13 -7.70
C ILE A 103 -10.50 4.51 -8.83
N ARG A 104 -9.81 4.17 -9.93
CA ARG A 104 -10.45 3.55 -11.09
C ARG A 104 -10.75 2.07 -10.86
N GLY A 105 -9.87 1.39 -10.13
CA GLY A 105 -10.05 -0.03 -9.86
C GLY A 105 -9.19 -0.52 -8.72
N VAL A 106 -9.58 -1.64 -8.15
CA VAL A 106 -8.84 -2.34 -7.10
C VAL A 106 -8.84 -3.81 -7.45
N GLU A 107 -7.69 -4.48 -7.35
CA GLU A 107 -7.56 -5.89 -7.74
C GLU A 107 -6.76 -6.67 -6.71
N TRP A 108 -7.07 -7.96 -6.60
CA TRP A 108 -6.19 -8.94 -5.99
C TRP A 108 -5.37 -9.59 -7.11
N LEU A 109 -4.06 -9.56 -6.98
CA LEU A 109 -3.14 -10.10 -7.97
C LEU A 109 -2.24 -11.16 -7.34
N GLU A 110 -1.92 -12.19 -8.10
CA GLU A 110 -0.86 -13.12 -7.72
C GLU A 110 0.43 -12.33 -7.55
N VAL A 111 1.30 -12.77 -6.65
CA VAL A 111 2.49 -12.01 -6.28
C VAL A 111 3.37 -11.62 -7.48
N PRO A 112 3.69 -12.54 -8.42
CA PRO A 112 4.49 -12.14 -9.59
C PRO A 112 3.80 -11.11 -10.46
N ASP A 113 2.49 -11.19 -10.60
CA ASP A 113 1.71 -10.24 -11.40
C ASP A 113 1.71 -8.86 -10.75
N ALA A 114 1.59 -8.80 -9.42
CA ALA A 114 1.65 -7.53 -8.71
C ALA A 114 3.02 -6.87 -8.90
N ALA A 115 4.09 -7.64 -8.78
CA ALA A 115 5.44 -7.13 -9.00
C ALA A 115 5.62 -6.60 -10.41
N TYR A 116 5.12 -7.33 -11.40
CA TYR A 116 5.19 -6.93 -12.80
C TYR A 116 4.40 -5.64 -13.06
N ARG A 117 3.17 -5.58 -12.56
CA ARG A 117 2.30 -4.41 -12.76
C ARG A 117 2.91 -3.15 -12.15
N GLN A 118 3.51 -3.28 -10.98
CA GLN A 118 4.20 -2.16 -10.33
C GLN A 118 5.38 -1.67 -11.17
N ARG A 119 6.21 -2.60 -11.67
CA ARG A 119 7.35 -2.21 -12.51
C ARG A 119 6.92 -1.54 -13.79
N LYS A 120 5.87 -2.06 -14.41
CA LYS A 120 5.44 -1.58 -15.72
C LYS A 120 4.68 -0.27 -15.66
N ASN A 121 3.83 -0.09 -14.66
CA ASN A 121 2.91 1.05 -14.65
C ASN A 121 2.67 1.64 -13.27
N GLY A 122 3.51 1.37 -12.29
CA GLY A 122 3.39 1.93 -10.97
C GLY A 122 4.20 3.20 -10.79
N TYR A 123 3.89 3.92 -9.72
CA TYR A 123 4.70 5.08 -9.35
C TYR A 123 6.02 4.57 -8.77
N ALA A 124 7.13 5.14 -9.24
CA ALA A 124 8.46 4.67 -8.88
C ALA A 124 8.73 4.73 -7.38
N ASN A 125 8.18 5.71 -6.68
CA ASN A 125 8.39 5.85 -5.25
C ASN A 125 7.68 4.76 -4.42
N ASN A 126 6.86 3.93 -5.04
CA ASN A 126 6.24 2.78 -4.38
C ASN A 126 7.04 1.49 -4.57
N ASP A 127 8.05 1.49 -5.43
CA ASP A 127 8.83 0.28 -5.72
C ASP A 127 9.44 -0.31 -4.46
N SER A 128 10.13 0.50 -3.67
CA SER A 128 10.79 0.01 -2.46
C SER A 128 9.79 -0.51 -1.42
N ILE A 129 8.63 0.11 -1.36
CA ILE A 129 7.59 -0.30 -0.42
C ILE A 129 7.06 -1.67 -0.78
N LEU A 130 6.72 -1.88 -2.06
CA LEU A 130 6.25 -3.19 -2.51
C LEU A 130 7.34 -4.25 -2.34
N HIS A 131 8.60 -3.92 -2.69
CA HIS A 131 9.70 -4.87 -2.53
C HIS A 131 9.86 -5.31 -1.07
N LYS A 132 9.76 -4.38 -0.13
CA LYS A 132 9.84 -4.71 1.30
C LYS A 132 8.69 -5.60 1.74
N ALA A 133 7.48 -5.33 1.25
CA ALA A 133 6.32 -6.16 1.57
C ALA A 133 6.52 -7.59 1.03
N LEU A 134 6.94 -7.71 -0.22
CA LEU A 134 7.17 -9.02 -0.84
C LEU A 134 8.27 -9.78 -0.10
N TRP A 135 9.34 -9.09 0.29
CA TRP A 135 10.42 -9.71 1.04
C TRP A 135 9.91 -10.29 2.36
N GLU A 136 9.10 -9.51 3.09
CA GLU A 136 8.52 -10.00 4.35
C GLU A 136 7.61 -11.20 4.17
N LEU A 137 6.98 -11.32 3.02
CA LEU A 137 6.10 -12.45 2.70
C LEU A 137 6.85 -13.65 2.14
N GLY A 138 8.16 -13.53 1.92
CA GLY A 138 8.99 -14.64 1.42
C GLY A 138 9.26 -14.62 -0.08
N TYR A 139 9.17 -13.46 -0.72
CA TYR A 139 9.37 -13.34 -2.15
C TYR A 139 10.49 -12.35 -2.47
N ASP A 140 11.10 -12.49 -3.65
CA ASP A 140 12.03 -11.50 -4.16
C ASP A 140 11.29 -10.36 -4.87
N GLU A 141 12.03 -9.42 -5.42
CA GLU A 141 11.46 -8.22 -6.05
C GLU A 141 10.64 -8.52 -7.31
N LYS A 142 10.81 -9.70 -7.89
CA LYS A 142 10.04 -10.13 -9.06
C LYS A 142 8.81 -10.94 -8.65
N GLY A 143 8.62 -11.13 -7.35
CA GLY A 143 7.50 -11.91 -6.84
C GLY A 143 7.74 -13.41 -6.89
N MET A 144 9.00 -13.81 -7.05
CA MET A 144 9.35 -15.23 -7.03
C MET A 144 9.69 -15.66 -5.60
N LYS A 145 9.25 -16.85 -5.24
CA LYS A 145 9.49 -17.39 -3.91
C LYS A 145 10.98 -17.42 -3.63
N ARG A 146 11.39 -16.86 -2.47
CA ARG A 146 12.78 -16.92 -2.07
C ARG A 146 13.13 -18.34 -1.64
N ASN A 147 14.32 -18.78 -2.03
CA ASN A 147 14.82 -20.06 -1.62
C ASN A 147 15.80 -19.84 -0.46
N ASP A 148 15.26 -19.51 0.69
CA ASP A 148 16.04 -19.03 1.82
C ASP A 148 16.67 -20.11 2.65
N GLY A 149 16.92 -21.22 2.08
CA GLY A 149 17.74 -22.17 2.78
C GLY A 149 17.22 -22.73 4.07
N ASN A 150 15.97 -22.75 4.26
CA ASN A 150 15.49 -23.47 5.39
C ASN A 150 15.35 -24.90 5.04
N HIS A 151 16.35 -25.38 4.61
CA HIS A 151 16.46 -26.72 4.17
C HIS A 151 16.89 -27.63 5.30
#